data_51b3f440e965303521b74b7d5767429d
#
_entry.id   51b3f440e965303521b74b7d5767429d
#
_cell.length_a   1.000
_cell.length_b   1.000
_cell.length_c   1.000
_cell.angle_alpha   90.00
_cell.angle_beta   90.00
_cell.angle_gamma   90.00
#
_symmetry.space_group_name_H-M   'P 1'
#
loop_
_entity.id
_entity.type
_entity.pdbx_description
1 polymer ?
#
loop_
_entity_poly.entity_id
_entity_poly.type
_entity_poly.pdbx_seq_one_letter_code
_entity_poly.pdbx_strand_id
1 'polypeptide(L)'
;MPTVREKKQLMSASEIDRTLVRLAHEVLEKTTDLDRLAFVGIKRRGVPLAQRLASKIFTLEGLKIPVGILDINLYRDDLSTVAERPVLNARQIDFPVVGKDIVLMDDVLYTGRTIRSALDALFDHGRPARVQLLVLIDRGHRELPIEARYIGRMVQTGSNEIIEVKFQEIDGQEKVMLVERVDEPTAQASSHGDPRATPHAQ
;
A
#
# COMPACT_ATOMS: atom_id res chain seq x y z
N MET A 1 5.85 0.88 20.61
CA MET A 1 5.50 1.23 19.21
C MET A 1 6.01 2.63 18.98
N PRO A 2 6.63 2.96 17.83
CA PRO A 2 7.08 4.32 17.59
C PRO A 2 5.87 5.26 17.68
N THR A 3 6.00 6.32 18.45
CA THR A 3 4.96 7.33 18.59
C THR A 3 4.91 8.13 17.29
N VAL A 4 3.73 8.20 16.66
CA VAL A 4 3.54 9.00 15.46
C VAL A 4 2.71 10.24 15.80
N ARG A 5 3.06 11.39 15.22
CA ARG A 5 2.32 12.65 15.36
C ARG A 5 1.61 12.98 14.05
N GLU A 6 0.32 13.21 14.10
CA GLU A 6 -0.43 13.71 12.94
C GLU A 6 0.08 15.10 12.57
N LYS A 7 0.47 15.31 11.31
CA LYS A 7 1.03 16.56 10.80
C LYS A 7 0.03 17.32 9.96
N LYS A 8 -0.60 16.64 9.01
CA LYS A 8 -1.53 17.26 8.07
C LYS A 8 -2.47 16.23 7.46
N GLN A 9 -3.74 16.59 7.32
CA GLN A 9 -4.66 15.83 6.47
C GLN A 9 -4.39 16.16 5.00
N LEU A 10 -4.12 15.13 4.21
CA LEU A 10 -3.84 15.23 2.78
C LEU A 10 -5.10 15.09 1.94
N MET A 11 -5.99 14.17 2.34
CA MET A 11 -7.29 13.98 1.67
C MET A 11 -8.38 13.71 2.69
N SER A 12 -9.52 14.34 2.48
CA SER A 12 -10.80 14.05 3.15
C SER A 12 -11.54 12.91 2.44
N ALA A 13 -12.59 12.38 3.05
CA ALA A 13 -13.45 11.36 2.45
C ALA A 13 -13.99 11.79 1.08
N SER A 14 -14.46 13.04 0.96
CA SER A 14 -14.99 13.55 -0.31
C SER A 14 -13.89 13.71 -1.39
N GLU A 15 -12.66 14.02 -1.01
CA GLU A 15 -11.54 14.08 -1.95
C GLU A 15 -11.11 12.69 -2.41
N ILE A 16 -11.14 11.68 -1.52
CA ILE A 16 -10.92 10.28 -1.88
C ILE A 16 -11.98 9.84 -2.89
N ASP A 17 -13.25 10.10 -2.61
CA ASP A 17 -14.35 9.71 -3.48
C ASP A 17 -14.24 10.33 -4.89
N ARG A 18 -14.00 11.64 -4.99
CA ARG A 18 -13.76 12.31 -6.28
C ARG A 18 -12.55 11.77 -7.02
N THR A 19 -11.49 11.44 -6.29
CA THR A 19 -10.29 10.83 -6.87
C THR A 19 -10.60 9.46 -7.46
N LEU A 20 -11.41 8.65 -6.78
CA LEU A 20 -11.83 7.34 -7.28
C LEU A 20 -12.71 7.46 -8.53
N VAL A 21 -13.61 8.44 -8.60
CA VAL A 21 -14.40 8.72 -9.82
C VAL A 21 -13.48 9.06 -10.99
N ARG A 22 -12.50 9.95 -10.78
CA ARG A 22 -11.51 10.31 -11.82
C ARG A 22 -10.71 9.10 -12.28
N LEU A 23 -10.23 8.28 -11.33
CA LEU A 23 -9.46 7.06 -11.64
C LEU A 23 -10.31 6.02 -12.39
N ALA A 24 -11.61 5.91 -12.08
CA ALA A 24 -12.53 5.03 -12.81
C ALA A 24 -12.62 5.44 -14.29
N HIS A 25 -12.83 6.71 -14.58
CA HIS A 25 -12.84 7.22 -15.95
C HIS A 25 -11.48 6.99 -16.64
N GLU A 26 -10.36 7.22 -15.94
CA GLU A 26 -9.03 7.05 -16.50
C GLU A 26 -8.73 5.57 -16.86
N VAL A 27 -9.17 4.62 -16.01
CA VAL A 27 -9.06 3.18 -16.29
C VAL A 27 -9.90 2.79 -17.50
N LEU A 28 -11.15 3.24 -17.57
CA LEU A 28 -12.04 2.98 -18.71
C LEU A 28 -11.48 3.53 -20.01
N GLU A 29 -11.01 4.76 -20.01
CA GLU A 29 -10.45 5.42 -21.20
C GLU A 29 -9.19 4.72 -21.74
N LYS A 30 -8.34 4.21 -20.83
CA LYS A 30 -7.06 3.57 -21.20
C LYS A 30 -7.17 2.06 -21.43
N THR A 31 -8.33 1.46 -21.21
CA THR A 31 -8.55 0.02 -21.39
C THR A 31 -9.26 -0.23 -22.72
N THR A 32 -8.57 -0.94 -23.62
CA THR A 32 -9.10 -1.23 -24.96
C THR A 32 -10.11 -2.38 -24.96
N ASP A 33 -9.91 -3.37 -24.09
CA ASP A 33 -10.74 -4.57 -23.99
C ASP A 33 -11.22 -4.75 -22.54
N LEU A 34 -12.45 -4.30 -22.30
CA LEU A 34 -13.06 -4.30 -20.98
C LEU A 34 -13.46 -5.72 -20.48
N ASP A 35 -13.66 -6.66 -21.40
CA ASP A 35 -13.99 -8.07 -21.03
C ASP A 35 -12.78 -8.78 -20.41
N ARG A 36 -11.58 -8.30 -20.70
CA ARG A 36 -10.35 -8.83 -20.11
C ARG A 36 -9.95 -8.13 -18.82
N LEU A 37 -10.55 -6.99 -18.51
CA LEU A 37 -10.21 -6.21 -17.35
C LEU A 37 -10.59 -6.94 -16.06
N ALA A 38 -9.67 -6.98 -15.10
CA ALA A 38 -9.92 -7.45 -13.74
C ALA A 38 -9.10 -6.65 -12.74
N PHE A 39 -9.62 -6.51 -11.54
CA PHE A 39 -8.95 -5.80 -10.45
C PHE A 39 -8.43 -6.77 -9.41
N VAL A 40 -7.26 -6.46 -8.85
CA VAL A 40 -6.67 -7.23 -7.74
C VAL A 40 -6.20 -6.26 -6.68
N GLY A 41 -6.84 -6.29 -5.51
CA GLY A 41 -6.46 -5.48 -4.35
C GLY A 41 -5.46 -6.19 -3.46
N ILE A 42 -4.36 -5.52 -3.12
CA ILE A 42 -3.38 -6.02 -2.15
C ILE A 42 -3.95 -5.81 -0.73
N LYS A 43 -3.94 -6.86 0.09
CA LYS A 43 -4.34 -6.74 1.50
C LYS A 43 -3.36 -5.81 2.25
N ARG A 44 -3.85 -4.92 3.11
CA ARG A 44 -5.24 -4.74 3.56
C ARG A 44 -6.00 -3.69 2.75
N ARG A 45 -5.42 -2.52 2.48
CA ARG A 45 -6.12 -1.32 2.00
C ARG A 45 -6.28 -1.24 0.49
N GLY A 46 -5.52 -2.01 -0.28
CA GLY A 46 -5.76 -2.18 -1.72
C GLY A 46 -7.10 -2.86 -2.03
N VAL A 47 -7.62 -3.68 -1.10
CA VAL A 47 -8.89 -4.39 -1.30
C VAL A 47 -10.10 -3.44 -1.35
N PRO A 48 -10.38 -2.59 -0.34
CA PRO A 48 -11.50 -1.65 -0.44
C PRO A 48 -11.31 -0.67 -1.60
N LEU A 49 -10.08 -0.30 -1.93
CA LEU A 49 -9.79 0.55 -3.08
C LEU A 49 -10.28 -0.11 -4.38
N ALA A 50 -9.95 -1.40 -4.60
CA ALA A 50 -10.37 -2.16 -5.77
C ALA A 50 -11.89 -2.34 -5.83
N GLN A 51 -12.52 -2.67 -4.71
CA GLN A 51 -13.98 -2.86 -4.62
C GLN A 51 -14.74 -1.56 -4.91
N ARG A 52 -14.28 -0.45 -4.36
CA ARG A 52 -14.89 0.87 -4.60
C ARG A 52 -14.73 1.31 -6.03
N LEU A 53 -13.56 1.08 -6.64
CA LEU A 53 -13.33 1.43 -8.04
C LEU A 53 -14.23 0.60 -8.97
N ALA A 54 -14.35 -0.71 -8.72
CA ALA A 54 -15.27 -1.58 -9.47
C ALA A 54 -16.74 -1.12 -9.32
N SER A 55 -17.15 -0.72 -8.12
CA SER A 55 -18.49 -0.16 -7.87
C SER A 55 -18.72 1.17 -8.61
N LYS A 56 -17.72 2.05 -8.67
CA LYS A 56 -17.79 3.31 -9.45
C LYS A 56 -17.97 3.01 -10.95
N ILE A 57 -17.19 2.09 -11.50
CA ILE A 57 -17.31 1.68 -12.92
C ILE A 57 -18.67 1.06 -13.19
N PHE A 58 -19.19 0.24 -12.29
CA PHE A 58 -20.54 -0.30 -12.43
C PHE A 58 -21.61 0.80 -12.45
N THR A 59 -21.48 1.81 -11.60
CA THR A 59 -22.40 2.94 -11.57
C THR A 59 -22.33 3.79 -12.84
N LEU A 60 -21.13 3.95 -13.43
CA LEU A 60 -20.89 4.77 -14.61
C LEU A 60 -21.33 4.08 -15.90
N GLU A 61 -21.01 2.80 -16.06
CA GLU A 61 -21.11 2.07 -17.33
C GLU A 61 -21.95 0.78 -17.26
N GLY A 62 -22.44 0.39 -16.09
CA GLY A 62 -23.12 -0.88 -15.88
C GLY A 62 -22.20 -2.12 -15.97
N LEU A 63 -20.89 -1.90 -16.02
CA LEU A 63 -19.88 -2.94 -16.22
C LEU A 63 -19.47 -3.58 -14.89
N LYS A 64 -19.58 -4.91 -14.80
CA LYS A 64 -19.11 -5.67 -13.64
C LYS A 64 -17.68 -6.12 -13.84
N ILE A 65 -16.74 -5.47 -13.17
CA ILE A 65 -15.33 -5.85 -13.17
C ILE A 65 -15.07 -6.87 -12.05
N PRO A 66 -14.51 -8.06 -12.33
CA PRO A 66 -14.16 -9.01 -11.30
C PRO A 66 -13.06 -8.46 -10.40
N VAL A 67 -13.20 -8.69 -9.07
CA VAL A 67 -12.25 -8.20 -8.06
C VAL A 67 -11.67 -9.38 -7.30
N GLY A 68 -10.35 -9.55 -7.38
CA GLY A 68 -9.58 -10.50 -6.60
C GLY A 68 -8.89 -9.84 -5.41
N ILE A 69 -8.56 -10.64 -4.42
CA ILE A 69 -7.82 -10.23 -3.21
C ILE A 69 -6.50 -10.97 -3.17
N LEU A 70 -5.41 -10.24 -2.96
CA LEU A 70 -4.06 -10.78 -2.90
C LEU A 70 -3.46 -10.55 -1.50
N ASP A 71 -3.08 -11.64 -0.83
CA ASP A 71 -2.37 -11.60 0.44
C ASP A 71 -0.89 -11.86 0.23
N ILE A 72 -0.06 -10.87 0.55
CA ILE A 72 1.38 -10.91 0.33
C ILE A 72 2.20 -11.22 1.59
N ASN A 73 1.54 -11.55 2.72
CA ASN A 73 2.26 -11.77 3.99
C ASN A 73 3.31 -12.90 3.90
N LEU A 74 3.13 -13.82 2.96
CA LEU A 74 4.06 -14.95 2.70
C LEU A 74 5.22 -14.60 1.77
N TYR A 75 5.17 -13.46 1.10
CA TYR A 75 6.13 -13.04 0.06
C TYR A 75 6.97 -11.83 0.48
N ARG A 76 6.87 -11.41 1.76
CA ARG A 76 7.65 -10.28 2.27
C ARG A 76 9.03 -10.73 2.69
N ASP A 77 10.06 -10.05 2.18
CA ASP A 77 11.50 -10.32 2.43
C ASP A 77 11.91 -10.12 3.91
N ASP A 78 11.05 -9.51 4.74
CA ASP A 78 11.31 -9.21 6.15
C ASP A 78 10.93 -10.34 7.12
N LEU A 79 10.39 -11.47 6.59
CA LEU A 79 10.08 -12.67 7.38
C LEU A 79 11.20 -13.70 7.27
N SER A 80 12.34 -13.44 7.92
CA SER A 80 13.44 -14.37 8.08
C SER A 80 13.15 -15.40 9.18
N THR A 81 12.19 -16.28 8.97
CA THR A 81 12.06 -17.54 9.72
C THR A 81 11.52 -18.61 8.79
N VAL A 82 12.31 -19.68 8.68
CA VAL A 82 11.98 -20.91 7.97
C VAL A 82 10.66 -21.44 8.52
N ALA A 83 9.56 -21.13 7.85
CA ALA A 83 8.29 -21.80 8.02
C ALA A 83 8.03 -22.58 6.74
N GLU A 84 7.81 -23.89 6.91
CA GLU A 84 7.31 -24.79 5.89
C GLU A 84 6.20 -24.11 5.08
N ARG A 85 6.20 -24.30 3.76
CA ARG A 85 5.23 -23.72 2.83
C ARG A 85 3.83 -23.76 3.44
N PRO A 86 3.24 -22.63 3.83
CA PRO A 86 1.89 -22.65 4.38
C PRO A 86 0.93 -23.02 3.26
N VAL A 87 0.09 -23.98 3.55
CA VAL A 87 -1.00 -24.42 2.69
C VAL A 87 -1.84 -23.18 2.29
N LEU A 88 -1.96 -23.03 0.99
CA LEU A 88 -2.68 -22.00 0.24
C LEU A 88 -4.13 -21.74 0.73
N ASN A 89 -4.31 -21.00 1.80
CA ASN A 89 -5.60 -20.40 2.16
C ASN A 89 -5.75 -18.96 1.63
N ALA A 90 -4.85 -18.53 0.76
CA ALA A 90 -4.82 -17.16 0.22
C ALA A 90 -5.51 -17.02 -1.16
N ARG A 91 -6.27 -18.03 -1.62
CA ARG A 91 -6.98 -17.96 -2.90
C ARG A 91 -8.28 -17.17 -2.75
N GLN A 92 -8.18 -15.86 -2.88
CA GLN A 92 -9.34 -14.98 -3.01
C GLN A 92 -9.38 -14.30 -4.38
N ILE A 93 -8.79 -14.97 -5.41
CA ILE A 93 -8.96 -14.59 -6.81
C ILE A 93 -9.81 -15.69 -7.46
N ASP A 94 -11.13 -15.41 -7.56
CA ASP A 94 -12.14 -16.38 -8.01
C ASP A 94 -12.36 -16.34 -9.53
N PHE A 95 -11.41 -15.81 -10.28
CA PHE A 95 -11.45 -15.74 -11.75
C PHE A 95 -10.09 -16.19 -12.34
N PRO A 96 -10.06 -16.67 -13.60
CA PRO A 96 -8.81 -17.04 -14.27
C PRO A 96 -7.95 -15.79 -14.52
N VAL A 97 -6.71 -15.79 -14.00
CA VAL A 97 -5.74 -14.72 -14.20
C VAL A 97 -5.14 -14.73 -15.60
N VAL A 98 -5.05 -15.93 -16.20
CA VAL A 98 -4.45 -16.13 -17.52
C VAL A 98 -5.16 -15.30 -18.59
N GLY A 99 -4.38 -14.50 -19.33
CA GLY A 99 -4.88 -13.65 -20.42
C GLY A 99 -5.66 -12.41 -19.98
N LYS A 100 -5.83 -12.15 -18.69
CA LYS A 100 -6.49 -10.94 -18.18
C LYS A 100 -5.57 -9.72 -18.21
N ASP A 101 -6.16 -8.56 -18.35
CA ASP A 101 -5.54 -7.26 -18.09
C ASP A 101 -5.82 -6.88 -16.63
N ILE A 102 -4.84 -7.10 -15.78
CA ILE A 102 -4.96 -6.91 -14.33
C ILE A 102 -4.59 -5.46 -13.97
N VAL A 103 -5.46 -4.79 -13.21
CA VAL A 103 -5.07 -3.59 -12.45
C VAL A 103 -4.83 -4.01 -11.01
N LEU A 104 -3.55 -4.05 -10.63
CA LEU A 104 -3.11 -4.30 -9.27
C LEU A 104 -3.25 -3.02 -8.45
N MET A 105 -3.83 -3.09 -7.25
CA MET A 105 -4.18 -1.91 -6.48
C MET A 105 -3.59 -1.94 -5.07
N ASP A 106 -2.99 -0.82 -4.67
CA ASP A 106 -2.53 -0.57 -3.30
C ASP A 106 -2.86 0.86 -2.87
N ASP A 107 -2.83 1.13 -1.58
CA ASP A 107 -3.12 2.46 -1.05
C ASP A 107 -1.94 3.43 -1.23
N VAL A 108 -0.71 3.00 -0.93
CA VAL A 108 0.49 3.84 -0.98
C VAL A 108 1.64 3.16 -1.71
N LEU A 109 2.13 3.80 -2.75
CA LEU A 109 3.38 3.39 -3.40
C LEU A 109 4.56 4.15 -2.78
N TYR A 110 5.52 3.39 -2.24
CA TYR A 110 6.74 3.89 -1.62
C TYR A 110 7.97 3.32 -2.33
N THR A 111 8.66 2.35 -1.73
CA THR A 111 9.89 1.77 -2.28
C THR A 111 9.66 0.86 -3.50
N GLY A 112 8.46 0.31 -3.64
CA GLY A 112 8.09 -0.69 -4.64
C GLY A 112 8.21 -2.15 -4.15
N ARG A 113 8.78 -2.40 -2.94
CA ARG A 113 8.96 -3.76 -2.43
C ARG A 113 7.65 -4.51 -2.23
N THR A 114 6.62 -3.87 -1.70
CA THR A 114 5.27 -4.43 -1.59
C THR A 114 4.73 -4.88 -2.95
N ILE A 115 4.89 -4.04 -3.96
CA ILE A 115 4.40 -4.33 -5.31
C ILE A 115 5.18 -5.48 -5.96
N ARG A 116 6.51 -5.56 -5.76
CA ARG A 116 7.31 -6.70 -6.21
C ARG A 116 6.76 -8.00 -5.62
N SER A 117 6.59 -8.07 -4.29
CA SER A 117 6.04 -9.26 -3.62
C SER A 117 4.63 -9.61 -4.13
N ALA A 118 3.82 -8.58 -4.43
CA ALA A 118 2.49 -8.78 -5.00
C ALA A 118 2.53 -9.33 -6.43
N LEU A 119 3.49 -8.92 -7.24
CA LEU A 119 3.68 -9.48 -8.59
C LEU A 119 4.10 -10.94 -8.52
N ASP A 120 5.02 -11.31 -7.64
CA ASP A 120 5.44 -12.70 -7.44
C ASP A 120 4.22 -13.57 -7.04
N ALA A 121 3.45 -13.12 -6.05
CA ALA A 121 2.23 -13.80 -5.61
C ALA A 121 1.14 -13.88 -6.71
N LEU A 122 0.96 -12.84 -7.50
CA LEU A 122 0.00 -12.81 -8.60
C LEU A 122 0.36 -13.82 -9.70
N PHE A 123 1.64 -13.95 -10.04
CA PHE A 123 2.11 -14.84 -11.07
C PHE A 123 1.99 -16.33 -10.68
N ASP A 124 1.92 -16.67 -9.41
CA ASP A 124 1.58 -18.03 -8.94
C ASP A 124 0.13 -18.43 -9.30
N HIS A 125 -0.77 -17.46 -9.55
CA HIS A 125 -2.12 -17.72 -10.04
C HIS A 125 -2.22 -17.87 -11.55
N GLY A 126 -1.15 -17.62 -12.30
CA GLY A 126 -1.09 -17.75 -13.75
C GLY A 126 -0.47 -16.54 -14.44
N ARG A 127 -0.44 -16.56 -15.76
CA ARG A 127 0.17 -15.51 -16.58
C ARG A 127 -0.89 -14.52 -17.09
N PRO A 128 -1.05 -13.33 -16.50
CA PRO A 128 -1.89 -12.29 -17.07
C PRO A 128 -1.33 -11.80 -18.40
N ALA A 129 -2.16 -11.21 -19.25
CA ALA A 129 -1.69 -10.56 -20.47
C ALA A 129 -0.96 -9.26 -20.17
N ARG A 130 -1.41 -8.55 -19.13
CA ARG A 130 -0.84 -7.30 -18.68
C ARG A 130 -1.08 -7.12 -17.18
N VAL A 131 -0.15 -6.46 -16.50
CA VAL A 131 -0.36 -5.95 -15.14
C VAL A 131 -0.05 -4.46 -15.14
N GLN A 132 -0.99 -3.66 -14.64
CA GLN A 132 -0.85 -2.23 -14.44
C GLN A 132 -1.07 -1.92 -12.96
N LEU A 133 -0.36 -0.93 -12.43
CA LEU A 133 -0.46 -0.55 -11.02
C LEU A 133 -1.33 0.69 -10.87
N LEU A 134 -2.27 0.64 -9.93
CA LEU A 134 -3.05 1.78 -9.46
C LEU A 134 -2.78 1.98 -7.97
N VAL A 135 -2.51 3.23 -7.58
CA VAL A 135 -2.33 3.60 -6.17
C VAL A 135 -3.10 4.87 -5.83
N LEU A 136 -3.61 4.94 -4.60
CA LEU A 136 -4.26 6.15 -4.13
C LEU A 136 -3.23 7.26 -3.94
N ILE A 137 -2.10 6.95 -3.31
CA ILE A 137 -1.00 7.89 -3.06
C ILE A 137 0.31 7.33 -3.63
N ASP A 138 1.01 8.15 -4.38
CA ASP A 138 2.42 7.95 -4.71
C ASP A 138 3.26 8.95 -3.91
N ARG A 139 4.14 8.43 -3.02
CA ARG A 139 4.98 9.27 -2.16
C ARG A 139 6.44 9.40 -2.61
N GLY A 140 6.78 8.81 -3.76
CA GLY A 140 8.16 8.77 -4.23
C GLY A 140 9.05 7.78 -3.48
N HIS A 141 10.37 8.03 -3.44
CA HIS A 141 11.40 7.25 -2.74
C HIS A 141 11.50 5.79 -3.19
N ARG A 142 11.45 5.56 -4.51
CA ARG A 142 11.61 4.22 -5.09
C ARG A 142 12.98 3.62 -4.81
N GLU A 143 13.00 2.33 -4.48
CA GLU A 143 14.19 1.48 -4.45
C GLU A 143 14.18 0.46 -5.60
N LEU A 144 13.04 0.25 -6.23
CA LEU A 144 12.85 -0.64 -7.38
C LEU A 144 12.27 0.15 -8.56
N PRO A 145 12.52 -0.27 -9.82
CA PRO A 145 12.02 0.40 -11.03
C PRO A 145 10.52 0.08 -11.25
N ILE A 146 9.69 0.48 -10.29
CA ILE A 146 8.24 0.26 -10.29
C ILE A 146 7.53 1.61 -10.31
N GLU A 147 6.64 1.78 -11.29
CA GLU A 147 5.83 2.98 -11.44
C GLU A 147 4.35 2.62 -11.51
N ALA A 148 3.51 3.50 -10.96
CA ALA A 148 2.07 3.35 -11.08
C ALA A 148 1.58 3.96 -12.39
N ARG A 149 0.70 3.23 -13.09
CA ARG A 149 0.02 3.71 -14.29
C ARG A 149 -1.09 4.70 -13.96
N TYR A 150 -1.75 4.47 -12.82
CA TYR A 150 -2.87 5.27 -12.32
C TYR A 150 -2.54 5.76 -10.92
N ILE A 151 -2.55 7.07 -10.73
CA ILE A 151 -2.16 7.70 -9.46
C ILE A 151 -3.27 8.62 -8.99
N GLY A 152 -3.77 8.38 -7.79
CA GLY A 152 -4.73 9.27 -7.16
C GLY A 152 -4.13 10.63 -6.87
N ARG A 153 -3.03 10.67 -6.11
CA ARG A 153 -2.32 11.88 -5.77
C ARG A 153 -0.83 11.61 -5.58
N MET A 154 0.02 12.48 -6.11
CA MET A 154 1.45 12.49 -5.79
C MET A 154 1.70 13.38 -4.57
N VAL A 155 2.51 12.89 -3.62
CA VAL A 155 2.86 13.62 -2.39
C VAL A 155 4.34 13.46 -2.14
N GLN A 156 5.09 14.55 -2.16
CA GLN A 156 6.49 14.51 -1.72
C GLN A 156 6.54 14.45 -0.19
N THR A 157 7.35 13.54 0.34
CA THR A 157 7.51 13.34 1.79
C THR A 157 8.98 13.36 2.18
N GLY A 158 9.24 13.77 3.42
CA GLY A 158 10.56 13.60 4.04
C GLY A 158 10.80 12.14 4.48
N SER A 159 12.04 11.85 4.88
CA SER A 159 12.45 10.50 5.33
C SER A 159 11.70 10.04 6.59
N ASN A 160 11.37 10.96 7.49
CA ASN A 160 10.67 10.68 8.76
C ASN A 160 9.14 10.77 8.64
N GLU A 161 8.64 11.12 7.46
CA GLU A 161 7.21 11.24 7.22
C GLU A 161 6.62 9.94 6.70
N ILE A 162 5.41 9.63 7.10
CA ILE A 162 4.65 8.45 6.70
C ILE A 162 3.30 8.91 6.18
N ILE A 163 2.79 8.25 5.15
CA ILE A 163 1.42 8.42 4.69
C ILE A 163 0.57 7.32 5.35
N GLU A 164 -0.47 7.72 6.07
CA GLU A 164 -1.50 6.82 6.58
C GLU A 164 -2.79 7.00 5.79
N VAL A 165 -3.20 5.97 5.08
CA VAL A 165 -4.52 5.90 4.46
C VAL A 165 -5.46 5.18 5.41
N LYS A 166 -6.62 5.75 5.67
CA LYS A 166 -7.68 5.15 6.48
C LYS A 166 -8.94 5.02 5.64
N PHE A 167 -9.50 3.82 5.61
CA PHE A 167 -10.77 3.52 4.95
C PHE A 167 -11.83 3.13 5.96
N GLN A 168 -13.06 3.58 5.73
CA GLN A 168 -14.20 3.32 6.62
C GLN A 168 -14.36 1.84 6.94
N GLU A 169 -14.18 0.94 5.96
CA GLU A 169 -14.36 -0.50 6.08
C GLU A 169 -13.33 -1.18 7.00
N ILE A 170 -12.16 -0.59 7.16
CA ILE A 170 -11.06 -1.17 7.93
C ILE A 170 -10.81 -0.39 9.21
N ASP A 171 -10.83 0.93 9.13
CA ASP A 171 -10.31 1.82 10.17
C ASP A 171 -11.44 2.59 10.89
N GLY A 172 -12.72 2.46 10.45
CA GLY A 172 -13.85 3.23 10.97
C GLY A 172 -13.74 4.74 10.71
N GLN A 173 -12.80 5.15 9.88
CA GLN A 173 -12.53 6.52 9.47
C GLN A 173 -12.16 6.54 7.99
N GLU A 174 -12.34 7.70 7.35
CA GLU A 174 -11.94 7.87 5.95
C GLU A 174 -11.16 9.16 5.75
N LYS A 175 -9.86 9.04 5.62
CA LYS A 175 -8.93 10.16 5.39
C LYS A 175 -7.56 9.67 4.96
N VAL A 176 -6.77 10.55 4.36
CA VAL A 176 -5.33 10.34 4.16
C VAL A 176 -4.59 11.37 5.01
N MET A 177 -3.67 10.90 5.85
CA MET A 177 -2.88 11.72 6.77
C MET A 177 -1.40 11.65 6.43
N LEU A 178 -0.73 12.78 6.56
CA LEU A 178 0.72 12.85 6.72
C LEU A 178 1.02 12.81 8.20
N VAL A 179 1.78 11.81 8.63
CA VAL A 179 2.22 11.64 10.01
C VAL A 179 3.75 11.63 10.06
N GLU A 180 4.31 12.00 11.20
CA GLU A 180 5.74 12.03 11.44
C GLU A 180 6.12 11.04 12.54
N ARG A 181 7.20 10.28 12.34
CA ARG A 181 7.78 9.48 13.42
C ARG A 181 8.41 10.42 14.44
N VAL A 182 8.00 10.25 15.69
CA VAL A 182 8.64 10.94 16.83
C VAL A 182 9.59 9.93 17.46
N ASP A 183 10.89 10.14 17.27
CA ASP A 183 11.91 9.39 18.01
C ASP A 183 11.78 9.79 19.48
N GLU A 184 11.62 8.84 20.40
CA GLU A 184 11.73 9.11 21.83
C GLU A 184 13.15 9.64 22.10
N PRO A 185 13.30 10.75 22.83
CA PRO A 185 14.64 11.23 23.17
C PRO A 185 15.36 10.15 23.94
N THR A 186 16.46 9.67 23.38
CA THR A 186 17.37 8.74 24.05
C THR A 186 17.76 9.37 25.38
N ALA A 187 17.34 8.79 26.51
CA ALA A 187 17.72 9.23 27.84
C ALA A 187 19.25 9.28 27.87
N GLN A 188 19.79 10.49 27.98
CA GLN A 188 21.23 10.71 28.11
C GLN A 188 21.72 9.89 29.28
N ALA A 189 22.68 9.01 29.02
CA ALA A 189 23.39 8.28 30.03
C ALA A 189 23.98 9.27 31.03
N SER A 190 23.41 9.29 32.24
CA SER A 190 23.96 10.01 33.37
C SER A 190 25.40 9.57 33.57
N SER A 191 26.31 10.53 33.41
CA SER A 191 27.74 10.41 33.72
C SER A 191 27.92 9.83 35.10
N HIS A 192 28.47 8.63 35.17
CA HIS A 192 29.05 8.12 36.42
C HIS A 192 30.26 8.99 36.78
N GLY A 193 30.11 9.82 37.79
CA GLY A 193 31.20 10.43 38.47
C GLY A 193 32.08 9.32 39.08
N ASP A 194 33.38 9.35 38.76
CA ASP A 194 34.39 8.54 39.40
C ASP A 194 34.67 9.08 40.81
N PRO A 195 34.41 8.34 41.92
CA PRO A 195 34.75 8.75 43.25
C PRO A 195 36.04 8.07 43.71
N ARG A 196 37.19 8.39 43.12
CA ARG A 196 38.49 8.00 43.70
C ARG A 196 39.59 9.06 43.46
N ALA A 197 39.57 10.06 44.31
CA ALA A 197 40.75 10.84 44.57
C ALA A 197 41.01 10.76 46.09
N THR A 198 41.83 9.82 46.54
CA THR A 198 42.42 9.81 47.88
C THR A 198 43.59 10.79 47.92
N PRO A 199 43.71 11.63 48.93
CA PRO A 199 44.88 12.47 49.12
C PRO A 199 45.97 11.69 49.85
N HIS A 200 47.16 11.55 49.27
CA HIS A 200 48.37 11.20 50.07
C HIS A 200 49.00 12.49 50.59
N ALA A 201 49.03 12.57 51.91
CA ALA A 201 49.86 13.47 52.67
C ALA A 201 51.31 12.90 52.77
N GLN A 202 52.22 13.67 52.58
CA GLN A 202 53.51 14.01 53.22
C GLN A 202 54.47 14.58 52.22
#